data_131397a10d05d204db937d7b14010b39
#
_entry.id   131397a10d05d204db937d7b14010b39
#
_cell.length_a   1.000
_cell.length_b   1.000
_cell.length_c   1.000
_cell.angle_alpha   90.00
_cell.angle_beta   90.00
_cell.angle_gamma   90.00
#
_symmetry.space_group_name_H-M   'P 1'
#
loop_
_entity.id
_entity.type
_entity.pdbx_description
1 polymer ?
#
loop_
_entity_poly.entity_id
_entity_poly.type
_entity_poly.pdbx_seq_one_letter_code
_entity_poly.pdbx_strand_id
1 'polypeptide(L)'
;MNAIRTCVGCNKKDEKNKLIRIIQKNGDLIIDHMNLLGSRGANLHQSLECLNWAIKTKAFHKALKFSGALNTSQLLNEFSSEVP
;
A
#
# COMPACT_ATOMS: atom_id res chain seq x y z
N MET A 1 1.39 -9.55 -20.70
CA MET A 1 1.87 -10.26 -19.50
C MET A 1 2.02 -9.29 -18.35
N ASN A 2 1.41 -9.58 -17.22
CA ASN A 2 1.47 -8.68 -16.08
C ASN A 2 2.70 -8.98 -15.23
N ALA A 3 3.32 -7.91 -14.72
CA ALA A 3 4.43 -8.05 -13.80
C ALA A 3 3.95 -8.65 -12.47
N ILE A 4 4.81 -9.44 -11.86
CA ILE A 4 4.52 -10.03 -10.54
C ILE A 4 5.14 -9.14 -9.48
N ARG A 5 4.36 -8.86 -8.46
CA ARG A 5 4.79 -8.04 -7.31
C ARG A 5 4.44 -8.77 -6.02
N THR A 6 5.00 -8.31 -4.93
CA THR A 6 4.76 -8.89 -3.61
C THR A 6 3.92 -7.94 -2.77
N CYS A 7 2.82 -8.45 -2.21
CA CYS A 7 2.01 -7.70 -1.27
C CYS A 7 2.79 -7.51 0.03
N VAL A 8 2.93 -6.26 0.48
CA VAL A 8 3.69 -5.99 1.70
C VAL A 8 2.92 -6.40 2.97
N GLY A 9 1.63 -6.67 2.85
CA GLY A 9 0.83 -7.15 3.97
C GLY A 9 1.00 -8.66 4.19
N CYS A 10 0.59 -9.46 3.21
CA CYS A 10 0.61 -10.91 3.36
C CYS A 10 1.90 -11.56 2.84
N ASN A 11 2.77 -10.80 2.20
CA ASN A 11 4.03 -11.27 1.62
C ASN A 11 3.87 -12.30 0.51
N LYS A 12 2.68 -12.41 -0.07
CA LYS A 12 2.44 -13.30 -1.19
C LYS A 12 2.60 -12.55 -2.50
N LYS A 13 3.04 -13.25 -3.52
CA LYS A 13 3.20 -12.68 -4.85
C LYS A 13 1.88 -12.74 -5.61
N ASP A 14 1.63 -11.72 -6.40
CA ASP A 14 0.43 -11.67 -7.23
C ASP A 14 0.70 -10.78 -8.43
N GLU A 15 -0.22 -10.79 -9.38
CA GLU A 15 -0.12 -9.92 -10.54
C GLU A 15 -0.26 -8.46 -10.13
N LYS A 16 0.51 -7.60 -10.78
CA LYS A 16 0.51 -6.17 -10.48
C LYS A 16 -0.90 -5.55 -10.51
N ASN A 17 -1.73 -5.99 -11.44
CA ASN A 17 -3.08 -5.44 -11.58
C ASN A 17 -4.05 -5.89 -10.49
N LYS A 18 -3.66 -6.85 -9.66
CA LYS A 18 -4.45 -7.28 -8.52
C LYS A 18 -4.00 -6.61 -7.23
N LEU A 19 -2.95 -5.79 -7.32
CA LEU A 19 -2.40 -5.08 -6.18
C LEU A 19 -2.58 -3.59 -6.41
N ILE A 20 -2.78 -2.85 -5.33
CA ILE A 20 -2.79 -1.39 -5.41
C ILE A 20 -1.41 -0.87 -5.00
N ARG A 21 -1.04 0.27 -5.56
CA ARG A 21 0.21 0.92 -5.26
C ARG A 21 -0.02 1.99 -4.20
N ILE A 22 0.70 1.85 -3.09
CA ILE A 22 0.63 2.81 -1.98
C ILE A 22 1.90 3.62 -1.97
N ILE A 23 1.77 4.93 -1.89
CA ILE A 23 2.92 5.84 -1.78
C ILE A 23 2.74 6.73 -0.56
N GLN A 24 3.80 7.42 -0.17
CA GLN A 24 3.69 8.44 0.87
C GLN A 24 3.90 9.82 0.24
N LYS A 25 3.16 10.79 0.73
CA LYS A 25 3.32 12.18 0.36
C LYS A 25 3.24 13.01 1.62
N ASN A 26 4.35 13.63 2.00
CA ASN A 26 4.45 14.40 3.25
C ASN A 26 4.06 13.58 4.50
N GLY A 27 4.35 12.28 4.47
CA GLY A 27 4.02 11.38 5.57
C GLY A 27 2.64 10.78 5.51
N ASP A 28 1.81 11.15 4.56
CA ASP A 28 0.48 10.56 4.39
C ASP A 28 0.54 9.41 3.40
N LEU A 29 -0.04 8.27 3.78
CA LEU A 29 -0.15 7.13 2.87
C LEU A 29 -1.36 7.33 1.97
N ILE A 30 -1.13 7.29 0.68
CA ILE A 30 -2.18 7.47 -0.33
C ILE A 30 -2.05 6.41 -1.41
N ILE A 31 -3.15 6.17 -2.12
CA ILE A 31 -3.17 5.23 -3.24
C ILE A 31 -2.79 6.00 -4.50
N ASP A 32 -1.80 5.47 -5.22
CA ASP A 32 -1.42 6.00 -6.54
C ASP A 32 -2.13 5.19 -7.60
N HIS A 33 -3.36 5.60 -7.92
CA HIS A 33 -4.22 4.86 -8.83
C HIS A 33 -3.66 4.73 -10.25
N MET A 34 -2.92 5.71 -10.69
CA MET A 34 -2.48 5.78 -12.08
C MET A 34 -0.98 5.58 -12.29
N ASN A 35 -0.26 5.29 -11.21
CA ASN A 35 1.19 5.13 -11.24
C ASN A 35 1.91 6.34 -11.86
N LEU A 36 1.37 7.52 -11.62
CA LEU A 36 1.92 8.76 -12.18
C LEU A 36 3.04 9.35 -11.34
N LEU A 37 3.09 9.00 -10.06
CA LEU A 37 4.11 9.51 -9.15
C LEU A 37 5.29 8.57 -9.17
N GLY A 38 6.44 9.07 -9.54
CA GLY A 38 7.65 8.27 -9.73
C GLY A 38 8.39 7.88 -8.46
N SER A 39 7.79 8.08 -7.30
CA SER A 39 8.42 7.74 -6.03
C SER A 39 8.28 6.24 -5.73
N ARG A 40 8.97 5.80 -4.66
CA ARG A 40 8.85 4.43 -4.22
C ARG A 40 7.42 4.11 -3.83
N GLY A 41 6.98 2.91 -4.18
CA GLY A 41 5.64 2.47 -3.84
C GLY A 41 5.66 1.11 -3.19
N ALA A 42 4.62 0.84 -2.39
CA ALA A 42 4.38 -0.45 -1.79
C ALA A 42 3.17 -1.07 -2.48
N ASN A 43 3.27 -2.33 -2.84
CA ASN A 43 2.16 -3.04 -3.45
C ASN A 43 1.36 -3.75 -2.36
N LEU A 44 0.04 -3.67 -2.43
CA LEU A 44 -0.83 -4.21 -1.39
C LEU A 44 -2.11 -4.73 -2.00
N HIS A 45 -2.55 -5.91 -1.56
CA HIS A 45 -3.89 -6.38 -1.93
C HIS A 45 -4.93 -5.41 -1.39
N GLN A 46 -6.01 -5.24 -2.14
CA GLN A 46 -7.12 -4.40 -1.69
C GLN A 46 -7.93 -5.15 -0.63
N SER A 47 -7.31 -5.33 0.51
CA SER A 47 -7.85 -6.12 1.62
C SER A 47 -7.51 -5.42 2.92
N LEU A 48 -8.50 -5.26 3.77
CA LEU A 48 -8.30 -4.63 5.07
C LEU A 48 -7.35 -5.46 5.94
N GLU A 49 -7.40 -6.78 5.80
CA GLU A 49 -6.46 -7.66 6.52
C GLU A 49 -5.01 -7.39 6.12
N CYS A 50 -4.75 -7.29 4.82
CA CYS A 50 -3.40 -7.00 4.33
C CYS A 50 -2.95 -5.62 4.80
N LEU A 51 -3.85 -4.64 4.77
CA LEU A 51 -3.54 -3.29 5.23
C LEU A 51 -3.17 -3.28 6.71
N ASN A 52 -3.99 -3.91 7.54
CA ASN A 52 -3.74 -3.96 8.98
C ASN A 52 -2.43 -4.67 9.30
N TRP A 53 -2.15 -5.75 8.59
CA TRP A 53 -0.90 -6.48 8.78
C TRP A 53 0.31 -5.63 8.38
N ALA A 54 0.20 -4.91 7.27
CA ALA A 54 1.28 -4.04 6.82
C ALA A 54 1.55 -2.91 7.82
N ILE A 55 0.50 -2.35 8.42
CA ILE A 55 0.64 -1.32 9.44
C ILE A 55 1.32 -1.91 10.68
N LYS A 56 0.85 -3.06 11.12
CA LYS A 56 1.36 -3.73 12.33
C LYS A 56 2.85 -4.07 12.21
N THR A 57 3.27 -4.52 11.04
CA THR A 57 4.67 -4.94 10.82
C THR A 57 5.56 -3.81 10.34
N LYS A 58 5.01 -2.61 10.19
CA LYS A 58 5.74 -1.44 9.64
C LYS A 58 6.29 -1.70 8.24
N ALA A 59 5.55 -2.48 7.46
CA ALA A 59 5.97 -2.84 6.11
C ALA A 59 6.06 -1.62 5.21
N PHE A 60 5.21 -0.62 5.41
CA PHE A 60 5.26 0.61 4.62
C PHE A 60 6.53 1.39 4.87
N HIS A 61 7.01 1.45 6.11
CA HIS A 61 8.27 2.11 6.43
C HIS A 61 9.42 1.46 5.67
N LYS A 62 9.44 0.14 5.63
CA LYS A 62 10.48 -0.60 4.91
C LYS A 62 10.37 -0.41 3.41
N ALA A 63 9.17 -0.55 2.86
CA ALA A 63 8.97 -0.48 1.42
C ALA A 63 9.22 0.92 0.86
N LEU A 64 8.83 1.94 1.60
CA LEU A 64 8.95 3.33 1.18
C LEU A 64 10.24 3.97 1.67
N LYS A 65 11.00 3.27 2.49
CA LYS A 65 12.24 3.76 3.12
C LYS A 65 12.03 5.09 3.83
N PHE A 66 10.96 5.15 4.58
CA PHE A 66 10.56 6.34 5.31
C PHE A 66 10.68 6.06 6.81
N SER A 67 11.40 6.92 7.53
CA SER A 67 11.66 6.71 8.95
C SER A 67 10.74 7.48 9.87
N GLY A 68 9.97 8.42 9.35
CA GLY A 68 9.04 9.22 10.15
C GLY A 68 7.72 8.51 10.38
N ALA A 69 6.83 9.18 11.11
CA ALA A 69 5.48 8.68 11.32
C ALA A 69 4.69 8.75 10.02
N LEU A 70 3.94 7.69 9.72
CA LEU A 70 3.08 7.63 8.55
C LEU A 70 1.62 7.71 8.99
N ASN A 71 0.88 8.61 8.34
CA ASN A 71 -0.55 8.77 8.61
C ASN A 71 -1.34 7.81 7.74
N THR A 72 -2.09 6.91 8.36
CA THR A 72 -2.85 5.88 7.67
C THR A 72 -4.34 6.21 7.57
N SER A 73 -4.77 7.34 8.09
CA SER A 73 -6.19 7.68 8.17
C SER A 73 -6.88 7.69 6.81
N GLN A 74 -6.28 8.34 5.83
CA GLN A 74 -6.86 8.43 4.50
C GLN A 74 -6.93 7.05 3.83
N LEU A 75 -5.89 6.26 4.00
CA LEU A 75 -5.84 4.92 3.43
C LEU A 75 -6.89 4.01 4.06
N LEU A 76 -7.05 4.08 5.37
CA LEU A 76 -8.09 3.33 6.06
C LEU A 76 -9.48 3.73 5.60
N ASN A 77 -9.72 5.01 5.38
CA ASN A 77 -10.99 5.49 4.87
C ASN A 77 -11.28 4.93 3.49
N GLU A 78 -10.30 4.93 2.60
CA GLU A 78 -10.49 4.41 1.26
C GLU A 78 -10.77 2.90 1.26
N PHE A 79 -10.10 2.16 2.12
CA PHE A 79 -10.34 0.73 2.24
C PHE A 79 -11.72 0.45 2.84
N SER A 80 -12.14 1.24 3.81
CA SER A 80 -13.44 1.07 4.45
C SER A 80 -14.60 1.45 3.54
N SER A 81 -14.42 2.48 2.73
CA SER A 81 -15.50 2.97 1.85
C SER A 81 -15.86 1.98 0.76
N GLU A 82 -15.05 0.96 0.53
CA GLU A 82 -15.34 -0.05 -0.48
C GLU A 82 -16.21 -1.19 0.04
N VAL A 83 -16.51 -1.18 1.30
CA VAL A 83 -17.38 -2.18 1.89
C VAL A 83 -18.82 -1.76 1.63
N PRO A 84 -19.59 -2.56 0.91
CA PRO A 84 -20.97 -2.21 0.63
C PRO A 84 -21.84 -2.28 1.88
#